data_ce64dc5b2a63403e27a1cda46b377c31
#
_entry.id   ce64dc5b2a63403e27a1cda46b377c31
#
_cell.length_a   1.000
_cell.length_b   1.000
_cell.length_c   1.000
_cell.angle_alpha   90.00
_cell.angle_beta   90.00
_cell.angle_gamma   90.00
#
_symmetry.space_group_name_H-M   'P 1'
#
loop_
_entity.id
_entity.type
_entity.pdbx_description
1 polymer ?
#
loop_
_entity_poly.entity_id
_entity_poly.type
_entity_poly.pdbx_seq_one_letter_code
_entity_poly.pdbx_strand_id
1 'polypeptide(L)'
;MIFCRNIIAHHKGFYYESLKIILKKSTLIPLIILLAAKCYYSYFISTDNDSFADHVYHEYMVKLEGELTQEKINYISEEREDINNILASFDETQQAYLQDKIDYESFSAYLSEYNYAYSRNEHFQIIEDHRTYLQELSEAGKSAWFLYDTGWKKLLFSRFDWTLYAAIIIITAGCFVIEYEMKSSSGCFSNILRSTRKGRTNTFYQKYFVTLLFAILFTLIWNCVDFVQILLSYDLRDFSAPIWSIEDMKSFPINIALWQYLIVFYSTRVFSIITLVLLICSLSAICTRYITVMSVTLLTTISPSILSNLGVSVLNKFDYTQYMRATPLLLTNLSITYVSICCIICTLLTLLAKRRWTQ
;
A
#
# COMPACT_ATOMS: atom_id res chain seq x y z
N MET A 1 -15.34 40.10 -22.39
CA MET A 1 -14.52 40.69 -21.32
C MET A 1 -14.79 40.18 -19.92
N ILE A 2 -16.05 39.95 -19.53
CA ILE A 2 -16.45 39.40 -18.20
C ILE A 2 -15.96 37.95 -17.99
N PHE A 3 -15.98 37.12 -19.03
CA PHE A 3 -15.56 35.72 -18.98
C PHE A 3 -14.03 35.58 -18.70
N CYS A 4 -13.19 36.33 -19.38
CA CYS A 4 -11.74 36.35 -19.13
C CYS A 4 -11.41 36.87 -17.72
N ARG A 5 -12.13 37.87 -17.22
CA ARG A 5 -11.93 38.42 -15.87
C ARG A 5 -12.30 37.42 -14.76
N ASN A 6 -13.28 36.56 -15.00
CA ASN A 6 -13.62 35.46 -14.08
C ASN A 6 -12.58 34.34 -14.08
N ILE A 7 -12.01 33.97 -15.23
CA ILE A 7 -10.96 32.97 -15.32
C ILE A 7 -9.69 33.44 -14.58
N ILE A 8 -9.26 34.70 -14.81
CA ILE A 8 -8.10 35.30 -14.14
C ILE A 8 -8.30 35.38 -12.61
N ALA A 9 -9.51 35.72 -12.15
CA ALA A 9 -9.82 35.75 -10.72
C ALA A 9 -9.83 34.35 -10.08
N HIS A 10 -10.25 33.34 -10.83
CA HIS A 10 -10.17 31.94 -10.39
C HIS A 10 -8.73 31.46 -10.27
N HIS A 11 -7.87 31.77 -11.24
CA HIS A 11 -6.46 31.42 -11.19
C HIS A 11 -5.73 32.08 -10.01
N LYS A 12 -6.00 33.36 -9.72
CA LYS A 12 -5.41 34.03 -8.57
C LYS A 12 -5.83 33.40 -7.24
N GLY A 13 -7.10 33.10 -7.07
CA GLY A 13 -7.59 32.44 -5.83
C GLY A 13 -6.97 31.06 -5.60
N PHE A 14 -6.90 30.23 -6.64
CA PHE A 14 -6.23 28.95 -6.63
C PHE A 14 -4.74 29.09 -6.27
N TYR A 15 -4.04 29.99 -6.89
CA TYR A 15 -2.62 30.26 -6.64
C TYR A 15 -2.37 30.67 -5.17
N TYR A 16 -3.17 31.58 -4.61
CA TYR A 16 -3.01 31.99 -3.21
C TYR A 16 -3.32 30.87 -2.22
N GLU A 17 -4.34 30.04 -2.45
CA GLU A 17 -4.63 28.90 -1.58
C GLU A 17 -3.52 27.84 -1.70
N SER A 18 -2.97 27.61 -2.88
CA SER A 18 -1.82 26.71 -3.06
C SER A 18 -0.59 27.21 -2.29
N LEU A 19 -0.28 28.50 -2.38
CA LEU A 19 0.83 29.10 -1.64
C LEU A 19 0.66 29.00 -0.12
N LYS A 20 -0.57 29.12 0.40
CA LYS A 20 -0.85 28.94 1.84
C LYS A 20 -0.47 27.55 2.33
N ILE A 21 -0.70 26.50 1.52
CA ILE A 21 -0.34 25.14 1.88
C ILE A 21 1.16 24.94 1.76
N ILE A 22 1.77 25.34 0.63
CA ILE A 22 3.19 25.12 0.33
C ILE A 22 4.11 25.95 1.22
N LEU A 23 3.81 27.25 1.42
CA LEU A 23 4.70 28.15 2.16
C LEU A 23 4.49 28.13 3.67
N LYS A 24 3.48 27.42 4.18
CA LYS A 24 3.24 27.33 5.60
C LYS A 24 4.29 26.40 6.23
N LYS A 25 5.30 26.98 6.89
CA LYS A 25 6.39 26.25 7.55
C LYS A 25 5.89 25.15 8.48
N SER A 26 4.79 25.38 9.21
CA SER A 26 4.17 24.39 10.10
C SER A 26 3.55 23.17 9.39
N THR A 27 3.33 23.24 8.08
CA THR A 27 2.87 22.10 7.26
C THR A 27 4.04 21.49 6.50
N LEU A 28 4.87 22.32 5.86
CA LEU A 28 5.95 21.86 4.99
C LEU A 28 7.04 21.12 5.75
N ILE A 29 7.49 21.66 6.90
CA ILE A 29 8.58 21.04 7.68
C ILE A 29 8.21 19.63 8.17
N PRO A 30 7.05 19.39 8.81
CA PRO A 30 6.64 18.01 9.17
C PRO A 30 6.52 17.08 7.97
N LEU A 31 6.03 17.56 6.81
CA LEU A 31 5.92 16.75 5.61
C LEU A 31 7.27 16.32 5.05
N ILE A 32 8.24 17.25 5.02
CA ILE A 32 9.62 16.92 4.60
C ILE A 32 10.25 15.92 5.58
N ILE A 33 10.08 16.12 6.88
CA ILE A 33 10.59 15.18 7.88
C ILE A 33 9.97 13.80 7.72
N LEU A 34 8.65 13.70 7.53
CA LEU A 34 7.95 12.43 7.32
C LEU A 34 8.42 11.75 6.02
N LEU A 35 8.58 12.51 4.94
CA LEU A 35 9.07 11.96 3.67
C LEU A 35 10.52 11.48 3.79
N ALA A 36 11.38 12.26 4.44
CA ALA A 36 12.77 11.87 4.70
C ALA A 36 12.85 10.63 5.60
N ALA A 37 12.04 10.56 6.67
CA ALA A 37 11.94 9.39 7.52
C ALA A 37 11.43 8.16 6.75
N LYS A 38 10.47 8.33 5.84
CA LYS A 38 9.98 7.28 4.97
C LYS A 38 11.09 6.76 4.05
N CYS A 39 11.80 7.64 3.36
CA CYS A 39 12.91 7.26 2.47
C CYS A 39 14.03 6.56 3.27
N TYR A 40 14.36 7.06 4.46
CA TYR A 40 15.35 6.43 5.34
C TYR A 40 14.90 5.03 5.77
N TYR A 41 13.69 4.89 6.27
CA TYR A 41 13.13 3.59 6.67
C TYR A 41 13.10 2.62 5.49
N SER A 42 12.63 3.07 4.34
CA SER A 42 12.55 2.26 3.13
C SER A 42 13.93 1.78 2.64
N TYR A 43 14.94 2.64 2.71
CA TYR A 43 16.27 2.30 2.22
C TYR A 43 17.09 1.46 3.23
N PHE A 44 17.06 1.80 4.53
CA PHE A 44 17.96 1.18 5.50
C PHE A 44 17.35 -0.03 6.24
N ILE A 45 16.05 -0.05 6.49
CA ILE A 45 15.44 -1.08 7.34
C ILE A 45 14.86 -2.24 6.52
N SER A 46 14.50 -2.01 5.27
CA SER A 46 13.92 -3.07 4.44
C SER A 46 14.93 -4.03 3.83
N THR A 47 16.20 -3.65 3.77
CA THR A 47 17.28 -4.48 3.23
C THR A 47 17.76 -5.58 4.19
N ASP A 48 17.41 -5.50 5.46
CA ASP A 48 17.90 -6.45 6.49
C ASP A 48 17.14 -7.79 6.56
N ASN A 49 16.18 -8.04 5.66
CA ASN A 49 15.31 -9.22 5.75
C ASN A 49 15.53 -10.28 4.66
N ASP A 50 16.66 -10.28 3.97
CA ASP A 50 17.00 -11.37 3.05
C ASP A 50 17.41 -12.60 3.85
N SER A 51 16.41 -13.43 4.20
CA SER A 51 16.67 -14.74 4.78
C SER A 51 17.28 -15.65 3.71
N PHE A 52 18.12 -16.60 4.13
CA PHE A 52 18.67 -17.65 3.25
C PHE A 52 17.51 -18.37 2.49
N ALA A 53 16.38 -18.58 3.13
CA ALA A 53 15.18 -19.14 2.55
C ALA A 53 14.67 -18.35 1.33
N ASP A 54 14.64 -17.03 1.44
CA ASP A 54 14.18 -16.16 0.34
C ASP A 54 15.18 -16.18 -0.82
N HIS A 55 16.47 -16.26 -0.54
CA HIS A 55 17.50 -16.38 -1.57
C HIS A 55 17.39 -17.70 -2.35
N VAL A 56 17.22 -18.84 -1.69
CA VAL A 56 16.99 -20.14 -2.33
C VAL A 56 15.71 -20.13 -3.16
N TYR A 57 14.63 -19.62 -2.61
CA TYR A 57 13.36 -19.47 -3.31
C TYR A 57 13.50 -18.60 -4.55
N HIS A 58 14.17 -17.44 -4.44
CA HIS A 58 14.42 -16.55 -5.56
C HIS A 58 15.22 -17.23 -6.68
N GLU A 59 16.30 -17.95 -6.33
CA GLU A 59 17.14 -18.65 -7.31
C GLU A 59 16.32 -19.64 -8.15
N TYR A 60 15.48 -20.45 -7.52
CA TYR A 60 14.61 -21.39 -8.22
C TYR A 60 13.51 -20.70 -9.00
N MET A 61 12.86 -19.67 -8.44
CA MET A 61 11.79 -18.97 -9.14
C MET A 61 12.28 -18.23 -10.38
N VAL A 62 13.51 -17.69 -10.38
CA VAL A 62 14.10 -17.10 -11.59
C VAL A 62 14.31 -18.15 -12.69
N LYS A 63 14.70 -19.39 -12.34
CA LYS A 63 14.85 -20.48 -13.32
C LYS A 63 13.49 -20.98 -13.84
N LEU A 64 12.47 -20.97 -12.99
CA LEU A 64 11.13 -21.48 -13.29
C LEU A 64 10.20 -20.41 -13.87
N GLU A 65 10.57 -19.14 -13.90
CA GLU A 65 9.75 -17.99 -14.28
C GLU A 65 8.92 -18.22 -15.55
N GLY A 66 7.67 -17.79 -15.54
CA GLY A 66 6.75 -17.88 -16.68
C GLY A 66 5.71 -18.99 -16.56
N GLU A 67 5.06 -19.32 -17.68
CA GLU A 67 3.95 -20.26 -17.73
C GLU A 67 4.33 -21.67 -17.23
N LEU A 68 3.41 -22.35 -16.54
CA LEU A 68 3.58 -23.71 -16.06
C LEU A 68 3.70 -24.68 -17.24
N THR A 69 4.86 -25.33 -17.38
CA THR A 69 5.10 -26.35 -18.41
C THR A 69 5.46 -27.68 -17.78
N GLN A 70 5.28 -28.78 -18.52
CA GLN A 70 5.66 -30.12 -18.05
C GLN A 70 7.17 -30.23 -17.80
N GLU A 71 7.98 -29.51 -18.56
CA GLU A 71 9.43 -29.46 -18.40
C GLU A 71 9.82 -28.89 -17.01
N LYS A 72 9.17 -27.82 -16.58
CA LYS A 72 9.38 -27.20 -15.26
C LYS A 72 8.94 -28.11 -14.12
N ILE A 73 7.84 -28.84 -14.31
CA ILE A 73 7.35 -29.82 -13.32
C ILE A 73 8.38 -30.94 -13.17
N ASN A 74 8.90 -31.46 -14.29
CA ASN A 74 9.92 -32.52 -14.29
C ASN A 74 11.20 -32.02 -13.61
N TYR A 75 11.66 -30.80 -13.94
CA TYR A 75 12.84 -30.20 -13.31
C TYR A 75 12.71 -30.13 -11.78
N ILE A 76 11.57 -29.71 -11.26
CA ILE A 76 11.35 -29.68 -9.80
C ILE A 76 11.38 -31.07 -9.19
N SER A 77 10.87 -32.07 -9.91
CA SER A 77 10.87 -33.48 -9.45
C SER A 77 12.29 -34.08 -9.45
N GLU A 78 13.08 -33.77 -10.46
CA GLU A 78 14.50 -34.19 -10.58
C GLU A 78 15.35 -33.56 -9.47
N GLU A 79 15.21 -32.24 -9.25
CA GLU A 79 15.90 -31.52 -8.16
C GLU A 79 15.56 -32.11 -6.78
N ARG A 80 14.29 -32.46 -6.57
CA ARG A 80 13.85 -33.11 -5.31
C ARG A 80 14.50 -34.48 -5.14
N GLU A 81 14.57 -35.26 -6.21
CA GLU A 81 15.21 -36.58 -6.20
C GLU A 81 16.70 -36.44 -5.91
N ASP A 82 17.38 -35.49 -6.53
CA ASP A 82 18.81 -35.25 -6.30
C ASP A 82 19.09 -34.83 -4.85
N ILE A 83 18.29 -33.90 -4.29
CA ILE A 83 18.40 -33.51 -2.88
C ILE A 83 18.22 -34.74 -1.96
N ASN A 84 17.20 -35.55 -2.20
CA ASN A 84 16.91 -36.72 -1.39
C ASN A 84 18.02 -37.77 -1.51
N ASN A 85 18.61 -37.99 -2.70
CA ASN A 85 19.68 -38.91 -2.93
C ASN A 85 20.96 -38.51 -2.15
N ILE A 86 21.30 -37.20 -2.20
CA ILE A 86 22.46 -36.68 -1.44
C ILE A 86 22.22 -36.86 0.07
N LEU A 87 21.02 -36.55 0.55
CA LEU A 87 20.71 -36.70 1.98
C LEU A 87 20.71 -38.17 2.43
N ALA A 88 20.18 -39.07 1.62
CA ALA A 88 20.11 -40.50 1.93
C ALA A 88 21.50 -41.18 1.92
N SER A 89 22.43 -40.70 1.11
CA SER A 89 23.79 -41.29 1.01
C SER A 89 24.75 -40.88 2.13
N PHE A 90 24.30 -40.03 3.08
CA PHE A 90 25.17 -39.52 4.14
C PHE A 90 25.77 -40.60 5.02
N ASP A 91 24.93 -41.52 5.54
CA ASP A 91 25.37 -42.57 6.45
C ASP A 91 26.36 -43.52 5.77
N GLU A 92 26.12 -43.86 4.50
CA GLU A 92 27.02 -44.72 3.73
C GLU A 92 28.37 -44.05 3.48
N THR A 93 28.37 -42.78 3.10
CA THR A 93 29.60 -42.00 2.83
C THR A 93 30.39 -41.77 4.11
N GLN A 94 29.71 -41.48 5.22
CA GLN A 94 30.35 -41.34 6.54
C GLN A 94 31.01 -42.65 6.97
N GLN A 95 30.33 -43.80 6.79
CA GLN A 95 30.91 -45.11 7.11
C GLN A 95 32.10 -45.44 6.22
N ALA A 96 32.05 -45.12 4.92
CA ALA A 96 33.16 -45.32 4.00
C ALA A 96 34.40 -44.49 4.42
N TYR A 97 34.20 -43.25 4.90
CA TYR A 97 35.28 -42.44 5.45
C TYR A 97 35.88 -43.05 6.72
N LEU A 98 35.04 -43.49 7.67
CA LEU A 98 35.48 -44.12 8.93
C LEU A 98 36.21 -45.45 8.72
N GLN A 99 36.01 -46.08 7.54
CA GLN A 99 36.67 -47.33 7.13
C GLN A 99 37.90 -47.10 6.25
N ASP A 100 38.40 -45.84 6.14
CA ASP A 100 39.53 -45.43 5.30
C ASP A 100 39.35 -45.78 3.80
N LYS A 101 38.12 -45.92 3.31
CA LYS A 101 37.79 -46.20 1.90
C LYS A 101 37.81 -44.95 1.01
N ILE A 102 37.59 -43.80 1.59
CA ILE A 102 37.65 -42.49 0.94
C ILE A 102 38.55 -41.56 1.75
N ASP A 103 39.27 -40.70 1.06
CA ASP A 103 40.16 -39.73 1.66
C ASP A 103 39.40 -38.52 2.26
N TYR A 104 40.12 -37.74 3.07
CA TYR A 104 39.54 -36.55 3.73
C TYR A 104 39.06 -35.50 2.72
N GLU A 105 39.74 -35.33 1.59
CA GLU A 105 39.40 -34.31 0.59
C GLU A 105 38.06 -34.67 -0.08
N SER A 106 37.85 -35.91 -0.48
CA SER A 106 36.58 -36.41 -1.03
C SER A 106 35.45 -36.34 -0.04
N PHE A 107 35.69 -36.73 1.24
CA PHE A 107 34.69 -36.61 2.29
C PHE A 107 34.31 -35.16 2.57
N SER A 108 35.29 -34.24 2.61
CA SER A 108 35.05 -32.81 2.84
C SER A 108 34.22 -32.16 1.69
N ALA A 109 34.52 -32.54 0.43
CA ALA A 109 33.74 -32.11 -0.73
C ALA A 109 32.28 -32.59 -0.63
N TYR A 110 32.07 -33.89 -0.32
CA TYR A 110 30.74 -34.45 -0.10
C TYR A 110 30.01 -33.76 1.07
N LEU A 111 30.69 -33.48 2.19
CA LEU A 111 30.08 -32.81 3.34
C LEU A 111 29.62 -31.39 2.98
N SER A 112 30.36 -30.70 2.13
CA SER A 112 29.94 -29.39 1.60
C SER A 112 28.66 -29.50 0.76
N GLU A 113 28.58 -30.50 -0.12
CA GLU A 113 27.43 -30.80 -0.95
C GLU A 113 26.21 -31.22 -0.10
N TYR A 114 26.42 -32.10 0.89
CA TYR A 114 25.41 -32.51 1.85
C TYR A 114 24.82 -31.29 2.62
N ASN A 115 25.67 -30.45 3.19
CA ASN A 115 25.26 -29.28 3.93
C ASN A 115 24.46 -28.31 3.04
N TYR A 116 24.86 -28.17 1.79
CA TYR A 116 24.12 -27.36 0.83
C TYR A 116 22.78 -27.99 0.47
N ALA A 117 22.71 -29.29 0.24
CA ALA A 117 21.47 -30.03 0.00
C ALA A 117 20.53 -29.97 1.22
N TYR A 118 21.07 -30.15 2.43
CA TYR A 118 20.32 -30.07 3.68
C TYR A 118 19.70 -28.70 3.89
N SER A 119 20.46 -27.64 3.69
CA SER A 119 19.95 -26.27 3.82
C SER A 119 18.89 -25.93 2.77
N ARG A 120 19.01 -26.47 1.55
CA ARG A 120 18.00 -26.29 0.50
C ARG A 120 16.72 -27.10 0.77
N ASN A 121 16.85 -28.33 1.28
CA ASN A 121 15.73 -29.23 1.50
C ASN A 121 14.61 -28.60 2.34
N GLU A 122 14.98 -27.87 3.39
CA GLU A 122 14.02 -27.20 4.27
C GLU A 122 13.18 -26.15 3.51
N HIS A 123 13.79 -25.46 2.55
CA HIS A 123 13.15 -24.37 1.80
C HIS A 123 12.55 -24.81 0.47
N PHE A 124 12.94 -25.97 -0.05
CA PHE A 124 12.44 -26.52 -1.30
C PHE A 124 10.97 -26.94 -1.22
N GLN A 125 10.48 -27.25 -0.01
CA GLN A 125 9.08 -27.56 0.22
C GLN A 125 8.14 -26.41 -0.23
N ILE A 126 8.56 -25.15 -0.06
CA ILE A 126 7.79 -23.99 -0.52
C ILE A 126 7.60 -24.02 -2.04
N ILE A 127 8.61 -24.48 -2.78
CA ILE A 127 8.58 -24.57 -4.24
C ILE A 127 7.63 -25.69 -4.68
N GLU A 128 7.63 -26.82 -3.98
CA GLU A 128 6.73 -27.94 -4.26
C GLU A 128 5.27 -27.59 -3.93
N ASP A 129 5.03 -26.91 -2.83
CA ASP A 129 3.70 -26.44 -2.45
C ASP A 129 3.19 -25.46 -3.51
N HIS A 130 4.02 -24.53 -3.94
CA HIS A 130 3.69 -23.60 -5.02
C HIS A 130 3.42 -24.31 -6.35
N ARG A 131 4.24 -25.31 -6.74
CA ARG A 131 4.00 -26.18 -7.90
C ARG A 131 2.62 -26.85 -7.81
N THR A 132 2.31 -27.47 -6.66
CA THR A 132 1.04 -28.17 -6.45
C THR A 132 -0.14 -27.21 -6.63
N TYR A 133 -0.06 -26.04 -6.05
CA TYR A 133 -1.06 -24.98 -6.23
C TYR A 133 -1.24 -24.57 -7.70
N LEU A 134 -0.14 -24.37 -8.44
CA LEU A 134 -0.21 -24.01 -9.87
C LEU A 134 -0.77 -25.14 -10.74
N GLN A 135 -0.50 -26.42 -10.39
CA GLN A 135 -1.09 -27.56 -11.05
C GLN A 135 -2.61 -27.62 -10.85
N GLU A 136 -3.10 -27.40 -9.62
CA GLU A 136 -4.53 -27.30 -9.33
C GLU A 136 -5.21 -26.19 -10.13
N LEU A 137 -4.53 -25.02 -10.28
CA LEU A 137 -5.03 -23.95 -11.13
C LEU A 137 -5.11 -24.34 -12.61
N SER A 138 -4.10 -25.02 -13.12
CA SER A 138 -4.04 -25.48 -14.51
C SER A 138 -5.11 -26.52 -14.80
N GLU A 139 -5.33 -27.48 -13.89
CA GLU A 139 -6.40 -28.48 -13.97
C GLU A 139 -7.79 -27.84 -13.97
N ALA A 140 -7.95 -26.73 -13.24
CA ALA A 140 -9.16 -25.92 -13.28
C ALA A 140 -9.31 -25.07 -14.56
N GLY A 141 -8.43 -25.26 -15.56
CA GLY A 141 -8.46 -24.53 -16.84
C GLY A 141 -8.04 -23.04 -16.71
N LYS A 142 -7.31 -22.69 -15.67
CA LYS A 142 -6.86 -21.34 -15.41
C LYS A 142 -5.38 -21.22 -15.79
N SER A 143 -5.00 -20.03 -16.25
CA SER A 143 -3.61 -19.70 -16.54
C SER A 143 -2.80 -19.68 -15.23
N ALA A 144 -1.73 -20.45 -15.19
CA ALA A 144 -0.85 -20.64 -14.04
C ALA A 144 0.59 -20.31 -14.43
N TRP A 145 1.25 -19.45 -13.66
CA TRP A 145 2.61 -19.00 -13.91
C TRP A 145 3.47 -19.15 -12.66
N PHE A 146 4.68 -19.62 -12.84
CA PHE A 146 5.70 -19.49 -11.81
C PHE A 146 6.15 -18.03 -11.74
N LEU A 147 6.10 -17.47 -10.54
CA LEU A 147 6.42 -16.09 -10.27
C LEU A 147 7.14 -15.99 -8.93
N TYR A 148 8.25 -15.25 -8.90
CA TYR A 148 8.84 -14.85 -7.62
C TYR A 148 7.91 -13.84 -6.93
N ASP A 149 7.12 -14.33 -5.99
CA ASP A 149 5.98 -13.60 -5.44
C ASP A 149 6.28 -12.83 -4.14
N THR A 150 7.47 -13.01 -3.52
CA THR A 150 7.85 -12.35 -2.26
C THR A 150 7.72 -10.82 -2.35
N GLY A 151 8.27 -10.21 -3.41
CA GLY A 151 8.15 -8.77 -3.64
C GLY A 151 6.71 -8.32 -3.87
N TRP A 152 5.95 -9.10 -4.63
CA TRP A 152 4.53 -8.85 -4.87
C TRP A 152 3.71 -8.94 -3.59
N LYS A 153 3.92 -9.96 -2.76
CA LYS A 153 3.27 -10.12 -1.46
C LYS A 153 3.57 -8.92 -0.55
N LYS A 154 4.84 -8.51 -0.45
CA LYS A 154 5.23 -7.32 0.35
C LYS A 154 4.56 -6.04 -0.14
N LEU A 155 4.42 -5.85 -1.46
CA LEU A 155 3.75 -4.69 -2.05
C LEU A 155 2.24 -4.71 -1.77
N LEU A 156 1.59 -5.81 -2.10
CA LEU A 156 0.13 -5.91 -2.10
C LEU A 156 -0.46 -6.08 -0.68
N PHE A 157 0.25 -6.79 0.21
CA PHE A 157 -0.19 -7.01 1.59
C PHE A 157 0.51 -6.09 2.59
N SER A 158 1.01 -4.94 2.12
CA SER A 158 1.66 -3.95 2.98
C SER A 158 0.78 -3.57 4.19
N ARG A 159 1.43 -3.29 5.33
CA ARG A 159 0.74 -2.82 6.55
C ARG A 159 0.13 -1.44 6.34
N PHE A 160 -0.77 -1.06 7.25
CA PHE A 160 -1.32 0.30 7.28
C PHE A 160 -0.20 1.33 7.48
N ASP A 161 -0.14 2.31 6.59
CA ASP A 161 0.88 3.36 6.64
C ASP A 161 0.41 4.54 7.51
N TRP A 162 0.79 4.49 8.79
CA TRP A 162 0.52 5.55 9.77
C TRP A 162 1.14 6.88 9.41
N THR A 163 2.29 6.85 8.72
CA THR A 163 3.02 8.06 8.35
C THR A 163 2.33 8.80 7.21
N LEU A 164 1.85 8.08 6.21
CA LEU A 164 1.00 8.65 5.15
C LEU A 164 -0.29 9.22 5.74
N TYR A 165 -0.95 8.47 6.64
CA TYR A 165 -2.17 8.93 7.30
C TYR A 165 -1.95 10.23 8.08
N ALA A 166 -0.88 10.31 8.88
CA ALA A 166 -0.52 11.52 9.60
C ALA A 166 -0.22 12.71 8.67
N ALA A 167 0.51 12.46 7.56
CA ALA A 167 0.81 13.49 6.57
C ALA A 167 -0.46 14.08 5.95
N ILE A 168 -1.43 13.23 5.58
CA ILE A 168 -2.71 13.67 5.03
C ILE A 168 -3.49 14.52 6.05
N ILE A 169 -3.51 14.15 7.33
CA ILE A 169 -4.12 14.97 8.38
C ILE A 169 -3.43 16.34 8.48
N ILE A 170 -2.10 16.38 8.46
CA ILE A 170 -1.34 17.64 8.54
C ILE A 170 -1.66 18.56 7.34
N ILE A 171 -1.77 18.01 6.14
CA ILE A 171 -2.12 18.77 4.93
C ILE A 171 -3.54 19.35 5.04
N THR A 172 -4.48 18.56 5.54
CA THR A 172 -5.91 18.82 5.34
C THR A 172 -6.59 19.48 6.54
N ALA A 173 -6.18 19.20 7.78
CA ALA A 173 -6.86 19.65 8.99
C ALA A 173 -6.94 21.19 9.10
N GLY A 174 -5.95 21.90 8.57
CA GLY A 174 -5.91 23.36 8.56
C GLY A 174 -6.71 24.04 7.46
N CYS A 175 -7.39 23.30 6.58
CA CYS A 175 -8.02 23.84 5.37
C CYS A 175 -8.94 25.06 5.62
N PHE A 176 -9.82 24.99 6.61
CA PHE A 176 -10.72 26.08 6.98
C PHE A 176 -10.41 26.67 8.37
N VAL A 177 -9.87 25.88 9.29
CA VAL A 177 -9.64 26.29 10.68
C VAL A 177 -8.70 27.48 10.76
N ILE A 178 -7.74 27.57 9.86
CA ILE A 178 -6.76 28.68 9.83
C ILE A 178 -7.49 30.04 9.74
N GLU A 179 -8.55 30.16 8.95
CA GLU A 179 -9.30 31.41 8.85
C GLU A 179 -10.16 31.72 10.08
N TYR A 180 -10.58 30.69 10.85
CA TYR A 180 -11.25 30.90 12.12
C TYR A 180 -10.30 31.38 13.22
N GLU A 181 -9.06 30.87 13.20
CA GLU A 181 -8.03 31.20 14.18
C GLU A 181 -7.33 32.56 13.88
N MET A 182 -7.26 32.96 12.61
CA MET A 182 -6.66 34.23 12.23
C MET A 182 -7.56 35.41 12.68
N LYS A 183 -7.01 36.20 13.64
CA LYS A 183 -7.65 37.43 14.10
C LYS A 183 -7.10 38.64 13.35
N SER A 184 -7.96 39.48 12.85
CA SER A 184 -7.65 40.82 12.34
C SER A 184 -8.17 41.88 13.33
N SER A 185 -7.70 43.13 13.23
CA SER A 185 -8.23 44.27 13.98
C SER A 185 -9.73 44.47 13.82
N SER A 186 -10.32 43.95 12.73
CA SER A 186 -11.76 44.02 12.40
C SER A 186 -12.52 42.72 12.70
N GLY A 187 -11.94 41.73 13.39
CA GLY A 187 -12.56 40.45 13.72
C GLY A 187 -11.91 39.24 13.09
N CYS A 188 -12.56 38.06 13.08
CA CYS A 188 -12.03 36.84 12.45
C CYS A 188 -12.00 37.03 10.93
N PHE A 189 -10.88 36.62 10.31
CA PHE A 189 -10.68 36.68 8.85
C PHE A 189 -11.75 35.89 8.08
N SER A 190 -12.25 34.81 8.66
CA SER A 190 -13.37 34.04 8.12
C SER A 190 -14.63 34.91 7.89
N ASN A 191 -14.93 35.86 8.77
CA ASN A 191 -16.11 36.75 8.64
C ASN A 191 -15.98 37.68 7.42
N ILE A 192 -14.76 38.17 7.15
CA ILE A 192 -14.49 39.01 5.99
C ILE A 192 -14.66 38.20 4.69
N LEU A 193 -14.14 36.99 4.62
CA LEU A 193 -14.31 36.12 3.45
C LEU A 193 -15.79 35.76 3.23
N ARG A 194 -16.53 35.55 4.31
CA ARG A 194 -17.95 35.16 4.28
C ARG A 194 -18.89 36.33 4.03
N SER A 195 -18.45 37.56 4.16
CA SER A 195 -19.30 38.76 3.89
C SER A 195 -19.66 38.92 2.42
N THR A 196 -18.86 38.39 1.50
CA THR A 196 -19.10 38.49 0.05
C THR A 196 -19.66 37.18 -0.53
N ARG A 197 -20.61 37.29 -1.51
CA ARG A 197 -21.16 36.10 -2.19
C ARG A 197 -20.06 35.24 -2.87
N LYS A 198 -19.08 35.87 -3.50
CA LYS A 198 -17.96 35.19 -4.14
C LYS A 198 -17.01 34.55 -3.11
N GLY A 199 -16.75 35.22 -1.98
CA GLY A 199 -15.93 34.66 -0.89
C GLY A 199 -16.58 33.45 -0.22
N ARG A 200 -17.91 33.43 -0.09
CA ARG A 200 -18.64 32.30 0.51
C ARG A 200 -18.55 31.02 -0.34
N THR A 201 -18.88 31.11 -1.61
CA THR A 201 -19.02 29.91 -2.47
C THR A 201 -17.73 29.52 -3.18
N ASN A 202 -17.04 30.48 -3.81
CA ASN A 202 -15.85 30.18 -4.60
C ASN A 202 -14.68 29.77 -3.70
N THR A 203 -14.47 30.47 -2.58
CA THR A 203 -13.38 30.11 -1.64
C THR A 203 -13.60 28.73 -1.05
N PHE A 204 -14.85 28.34 -0.74
CA PHE A 204 -15.17 27.00 -0.27
C PHE A 204 -14.67 25.92 -1.24
N TYR A 205 -15.10 26.00 -2.50
CA TYR A 205 -14.72 25.01 -3.50
C TYR A 205 -13.23 25.06 -3.86
N GLN A 206 -12.63 26.25 -3.91
CA GLN A 206 -11.18 26.38 -4.16
C GLN A 206 -10.37 25.71 -3.07
N LYS A 207 -10.71 25.87 -1.80
CA LYS A 207 -10.04 25.21 -0.68
C LYS A 207 -10.13 23.69 -0.77
N TYR A 208 -11.33 23.17 -0.99
CA TYR A 208 -11.50 21.72 -1.18
C TYR A 208 -10.65 21.20 -2.33
N PHE A 209 -10.72 21.85 -3.48
CA PHE A 209 -10.02 21.41 -4.69
C PHE A 209 -8.49 21.45 -4.52
N VAL A 210 -7.97 22.56 -3.99
CA VAL A 210 -6.52 22.71 -3.75
C VAL A 210 -6.03 21.68 -2.76
N THR A 211 -6.70 21.52 -1.62
CA THR A 211 -6.33 20.57 -0.58
C THR A 211 -6.38 19.14 -1.11
N LEU A 212 -7.42 18.79 -1.86
CA LEU A 212 -7.56 17.49 -2.51
C LEU A 212 -6.44 17.21 -3.50
N LEU A 213 -6.14 18.18 -4.37
CA LEU A 213 -5.05 18.04 -5.35
C LEU A 213 -3.70 17.80 -4.68
N PHE A 214 -3.37 18.58 -3.63
CA PHE A 214 -2.13 18.40 -2.89
C PHE A 214 -2.06 17.05 -2.19
N ALA A 215 -3.15 16.60 -1.57
CA ALA A 215 -3.20 15.31 -0.91
C ALA A 215 -3.03 14.15 -1.91
N ILE A 216 -3.65 14.24 -3.09
CA ILE A 216 -3.49 13.22 -4.15
C ILE A 216 -2.05 13.22 -4.65
N LEU A 217 -1.47 14.38 -4.98
CA LEU A 217 -0.08 14.46 -5.44
C LEU A 217 0.90 13.93 -4.41
N PHE A 218 0.72 14.27 -3.13
CA PHE A 218 1.54 13.76 -2.05
C PHE A 218 1.42 12.23 -1.93
N THR A 219 0.20 11.70 -2.01
CA THR A 219 -0.06 10.25 -1.96
C THR A 219 0.60 9.52 -3.14
N LEU A 220 0.55 10.09 -4.34
CA LEU A 220 1.22 9.50 -5.51
C LEU A 220 2.73 9.46 -5.32
N ILE A 221 3.36 10.55 -4.87
CA ILE A 221 4.79 10.59 -4.56
C ILE A 221 5.14 9.55 -3.51
N TRP A 222 4.34 9.44 -2.45
CA TRP A 222 4.53 8.49 -1.36
C TRP A 222 4.48 7.05 -1.84
N ASN A 223 3.46 6.70 -2.62
CA ASN A 223 3.33 5.37 -3.20
C ASN A 223 4.44 5.04 -4.21
N CYS A 224 4.95 6.05 -4.96
CA CYS A 224 6.11 5.87 -5.83
C CYS A 224 7.37 5.48 -5.02
N VAL A 225 7.58 6.06 -3.84
CA VAL A 225 8.73 5.69 -2.98
C VAL A 225 8.64 4.22 -2.58
N ASP A 226 7.46 3.75 -2.13
CA ASP A 226 7.26 2.33 -1.77
C ASP A 226 7.46 1.40 -2.97
N PHE A 227 6.90 1.76 -4.12
CA PHE A 227 6.99 0.95 -5.31
C PHE A 227 8.43 0.82 -5.82
N VAL A 228 9.15 1.95 -5.90
CA VAL A 228 10.55 1.96 -6.35
C VAL A 228 11.43 1.17 -5.39
N GLN A 229 11.22 1.30 -4.09
CA GLN A 229 11.96 0.55 -3.10
C GLN A 229 11.77 -0.96 -3.28
N ILE A 230 10.52 -1.43 -3.37
CA ILE A 230 10.23 -2.86 -3.53
C ILE A 230 10.76 -3.37 -4.87
N LEU A 231 10.65 -2.57 -5.94
CA LEU A 231 11.20 -2.89 -7.26
C LEU A 231 12.73 -3.10 -7.21
N LEU A 232 13.43 -2.28 -6.44
CA LEU A 232 14.90 -2.38 -6.31
C LEU A 232 15.35 -3.50 -5.37
N SER A 233 14.55 -3.81 -4.33
CA SER A 233 14.94 -4.79 -3.31
C SER A 233 14.53 -6.22 -3.65
N TYR A 234 13.46 -6.43 -4.43
CA TYR A 234 12.84 -7.74 -4.66
C TYR A 234 12.73 -8.14 -6.13
N ASP A 235 13.40 -7.44 -7.04
CA ASP A 235 13.44 -7.77 -8.46
C ASP A 235 12.06 -8.14 -9.03
N LEU A 236 11.09 -7.20 -8.90
CA LEU A 236 9.74 -7.41 -9.42
C LEU A 236 9.76 -7.65 -10.93
N ARG A 237 9.35 -8.85 -11.35
CA ARG A 237 9.28 -9.28 -12.75
C ARG A 237 7.85 -9.67 -13.13
N ASP A 238 7.66 -10.03 -14.38
CA ASP A 238 6.43 -10.63 -14.93
C ASP A 238 5.15 -9.87 -14.58
N PHE A 239 5.14 -8.56 -14.84
CA PHE A 239 3.94 -7.73 -14.67
C PHE A 239 2.72 -8.23 -15.47
N SER A 240 2.94 -9.08 -16.48
CA SER A 240 1.89 -9.72 -17.29
C SER A 240 1.34 -11.00 -16.66
N ALA A 241 1.98 -11.55 -15.64
CA ALA A 241 1.53 -12.76 -14.98
C ALA A 241 0.11 -12.60 -14.42
N PRO A 242 -0.71 -13.68 -14.46
CA PRO A 242 -2.04 -13.68 -13.87
C PRO A 242 -1.96 -13.50 -12.36
N ILE A 243 -2.87 -12.72 -11.76
CA ILE A 243 -2.86 -12.45 -10.33
C ILE A 243 -3.04 -13.71 -9.47
N TRP A 244 -3.77 -14.69 -9.97
CA TRP A 244 -3.96 -15.96 -9.27
C TRP A 244 -2.68 -16.81 -9.20
N SER A 245 -1.62 -16.45 -9.91
CA SER A 245 -0.30 -17.07 -9.72
C SER A 245 0.27 -16.81 -8.31
N ILE A 246 -0.23 -15.79 -7.61
CA ILE A 246 0.03 -15.54 -6.20
C ILE A 246 -1.07 -16.23 -5.38
N GLU A 247 -0.73 -17.26 -4.59
CA GLU A 247 -1.70 -18.06 -3.86
C GLU A 247 -2.61 -17.23 -2.95
N ASP A 248 -2.07 -16.24 -2.26
CA ASP A 248 -2.83 -15.34 -1.38
C ASP A 248 -3.91 -14.53 -2.12
N MET A 249 -3.81 -14.45 -3.46
CA MET A 249 -4.75 -13.73 -4.32
C MET A 249 -5.79 -14.63 -5.00
N LYS A 250 -5.83 -15.93 -4.68
CA LYS A 250 -6.80 -16.89 -5.24
C LYS A 250 -8.26 -16.51 -5.05
N SER A 251 -8.57 -15.76 -4.00
CA SER A 251 -9.93 -15.28 -3.70
C SER A 251 -10.33 -14.03 -4.49
N PHE A 252 -9.42 -13.43 -5.27
CA PHE A 252 -9.77 -12.28 -6.10
C PHE A 252 -10.73 -12.71 -7.23
N PRO A 253 -11.83 -11.98 -7.47
CA PRO A 253 -12.95 -12.47 -8.29
C PRO A 253 -12.61 -12.64 -9.78
N ILE A 254 -11.60 -12.00 -10.31
CA ILE A 254 -11.26 -11.98 -11.74
C ILE A 254 -9.76 -12.22 -11.91
N ASN A 255 -9.38 -13.17 -12.75
CA ASN A 255 -7.97 -13.40 -13.08
C ASN A 255 -7.48 -12.35 -14.10
N ILE A 256 -6.87 -11.28 -13.61
CA ILE A 256 -6.30 -10.19 -14.41
C ILE A 256 -4.77 -10.20 -14.29
N ALA A 257 -4.10 -9.54 -15.23
CA ALA A 257 -2.65 -9.37 -15.15
C ALA A 257 -2.25 -8.50 -13.94
N LEU A 258 -1.08 -8.77 -13.35
CA LEU A 258 -0.56 -8.04 -12.18
C LEU A 258 -0.50 -6.52 -12.42
N TRP A 259 -0.09 -6.06 -13.61
CA TRP A 259 -0.08 -4.61 -13.91
C TRP A 259 -1.49 -3.99 -13.88
N GLN A 260 -2.52 -4.73 -14.32
CA GLN A 260 -3.91 -4.27 -14.26
C GLN A 260 -4.38 -4.20 -12.80
N TYR A 261 -4.00 -5.21 -12.01
CA TYR A 261 -4.28 -5.19 -10.58
C TYR A 261 -3.60 -4.02 -9.88
N LEU A 262 -2.36 -3.68 -10.22
CA LEU A 262 -1.67 -2.50 -9.67
C LEU A 262 -2.44 -1.20 -9.91
N ILE A 263 -3.02 -1.03 -11.10
CA ILE A 263 -3.85 0.15 -11.39
C ILE A 263 -5.07 0.17 -10.44
N VAL A 264 -5.74 -0.95 -10.26
CA VAL A 264 -6.90 -1.07 -9.36
C VAL A 264 -6.47 -0.82 -7.91
N PHE A 265 -5.35 -1.41 -7.49
CA PHE A 265 -4.78 -1.27 -6.15
C PHE A 265 -4.47 0.20 -5.81
N TYR A 266 -3.71 0.90 -6.64
CA TYR A 266 -3.37 2.30 -6.41
C TYR A 266 -4.57 3.23 -6.56
N SER A 267 -5.49 2.94 -7.48
CA SER A 267 -6.75 3.70 -7.61
C SER A 267 -7.59 3.59 -6.35
N THR A 268 -7.66 2.41 -5.73
CA THR A 268 -8.37 2.18 -4.47
C THR A 268 -7.72 2.94 -3.31
N ARG A 269 -6.38 2.94 -3.23
CA ARG A 269 -5.64 3.74 -2.22
C ARG A 269 -5.90 5.23 -2.39
N VAL A 270 -5.81 5.75 -3.61
CA VAL A 270 -6.11 7.17 -3.91
C VAL A 270 -7.57 7.51 -3.56
N PHE A 271 -8.52 6.63 -3.90
CA PHE A 271 -9.92 6.81 -3.52
C PHE A 271 -10.11 6.88 -2.00
N SER A 272 -9.46 6.01 -1.25
CA SER A 272 -9.50 6.04 0.22
C SER A 272 -8.94 7.37 0.77
N ILE A 273 -7.86 7.89 0.21
CA ILE A 273 -7.33 9.20 0.59
C ILE A 273 -8.31 10.33 0.23
N ILE A 274 -8.94 10.28 -0.93
CA ILE A 274 -9.97 11.28 -1.31
C ILE A 274 -11.09 11.33 -0.28
N THR A 275 -11.60 10.19 0.15
CA THR A 275 -12.67 10.12 1.18
C THR A 275 -12.20 10.69 2.52
N LEU A 276 -10.96 10.42 2.94
CA LEU A 276 -10.35 10.98 4.13
C LEU A 276 -10.25 12.52 4.05
N VAL A 277 -9.73 13.01 2.94
CA VAL A 277 -9.59 14.47 2.71
C VAL A 277 -10.94 15.17 2.77
N LEU A 278 -11.95 14.61 2.11
CA LEU A 278 -13.31 15.18 2.14
C LEU A 278 -13.90 15.18 3.55
N LEU A 279 -13.68 14.11 4.32
CA LEU A 279 -14.08 14.04 5.73
C LEU A 279 -13.39 15.16 6.54
N ILE A 280 -12.06 15.26 6.47
CA ILE A 280 -11.29 16.22 7.27
C ILE A 280 -11.60 17.66 6.85
N CYS A 281 -11.69 17.96 5.55
CA CYS A 281 -12.08 19.28 5.06
C CYS A 281 -13.48 19.67 5.55
N SER A 282 -14.42 18.72 5.56
CA SER A 282 -15.77 18.95 6.09
C SER A 282 -15.75 19.24 7.58
N LEU A 283 -15.01 18.47 8.36
CA LEU A 283 -14.81 18.71 9.79
C LEU A 283 -14.12 20.05 10.04
N SER A 284 -13.10 20.39 9.25
CA SER A 284 -12.39 21.67 9.33
C SER A 284 -13.29 22.88 9.05
N ALA A 285 -14.32 22.74 8.22
CA ALA A 285 -15.31 23.80 7.98
C ALA A 285 -16.36 23.92 9.11
N ILE A 286 -16.63 22.83 9.83
CA ILE A 286 -17.59 22.78 10.93
C ILE A 286 -16.96 23.20 12.25
N CYS A 287 -15.75 22.68 12.54
CA CYS A 287 -15.03 22.94 13.78
C CYS A 287 -14.19 24.22 13.68
N THR A 288 -14.03 24.92 14.79
CA THR A 288 -13.30 26.20 14.85
C THR A 288 -11.86 26.06 15.37
N ARG A 289 -11.48 24.87 15.87
CA ARG A 289 -10.15 24.61 16.47
C ARG A 289 -9.46 23.45 15.79
N TYR A 290 -8.18 23.60 15.47
CA TYR A 290 -7.36 22.60 14.81
C TYR A 290 -7.30 21.26 15.59
N ILE A 291 -7.10 21.32 16.89
CA ILE A 291 -7.04 20.13 17.77
C ILE A 291 -8.37 19.36 17.71
N THR A 292 -9.50 20.05 17.70
CA THR A 292 -10.82 19.39 17.61
C THR A 292 -10.98 18.64 16.30
N VAL A 293 -10.54 19.22 15.17
CA VAL A 293 -10.60 18.55 13.86
C VAL A 293 -9.74 17.28 13.89
N MET A 294 -8.51 17.37 14.39
CA MET A 294 -7.63 16.21 14.50
C MET A 294 -8.21 15.11 15.39
N SER A 295 -8.67 15.48 16.59
CA SER A 295 -9.22 14.51 17.55
C SER A 295 -10.46 13.79 17.00
N VAL A 296 -11.41 14.54 16.39
CA VAL A 296 -12.61 13.95 15.80
C VAL A 296 -12.24 13.05 14.61
N THR A 297 -11.27 13.46 13.77
CA THR A 297 -10.80 12.63 12.65
C THR A 297 -10.21 11.33 13.16
N LEU A 298 -9.29 11.38 14.12
CA LEU A 298 -8.69 10.19 14.71
C LEU A 298 -9.76 9.27 15.31
N LEU A 299 -10.71 9.84 16.04
CA LEU A 299 -11.78 9.10 16.67
C LEU A 299 -12.68 8.40 15.64
N THR A 300 -13.05 9.07 14.57
CA THR A 300 -13.96 8.52 13.55
C THR A 300 -13.28 7.47 12.66
N THR A 301 -11.99 7.58 12.41
CA THR A 301 -11.26 6.68 11.50
C THR A 301 -10.62 5.48 12.19
N ILE A 302 -10.18 5.63 13.45
CA ILE A 302 -9.45 4.59 14.18
C ILE A 302 -10.37 3.82 15.13
N SER A 303 -11.43 4.44 15.68
CA SER A 303 -12.33 3.76 16.63
C SER A 303 -12.96 2.48 16.05
N PRO A 304 -13.37 2.39 14.77
CA PRO A 304 -13.90 1.15 14.23
C PRO A 304 -12.89 0.00 14.28
N SER A 305 -11.60 0.29 14.00
CA SER A 305 -10.52 -0.70 14.08
C SER A 305 -10.32 -1.20 15.50
N ILE A 306 -10.25 -0.29 16.48
CA ILE A 306 -10.08 -0.63 17.89
C ILE A 306 -11.27 -1.47 18.39
N LEU A 307 -12.49 -1.03 18.12
CA LEU A 307 -13.70 -1.73 18.57
C LEU A 307 -13.89 -3.09 17.88
N SER A 308 -13.48 -3.21 16.61
CA SER A 308 -13.46 -4.49 15.91
C SER A 308 -12.50 -5.49 16.58
N ASN A 309 -11.31 -5.03 16.97
CA ASN A 309 -10.32 -5.85 17.68
C ASN A 309 -10.79 -6.23 19.10
N LEU A 310 -11.69 -5.46 19.72
CA LEU A 310 -12.33 -5.76 21.00
C LEU A 310 -13.54 -6.70 20.87
N GLY A 311 -13.82 -7.24 19.67
CA GLY A 311 -14.84 -8.26 19.44
C GLY A 311 -16.12 -7.78 18.77
N VAL A 312 -16.24 -6.50 18.43
CA VAL A 312 -17.41 -5.95 17.68
C VAL A 312 -17.19 -6.14 16.18
N SER A 313 -17.31 -7.37 15.69
CA SER A 313 -17.00 -7.78 14.30
C SER A 313 -17.73 -6.98 13.20
N VAL A 314 -18.92 -6.45 13.50
CA VAL A 314 -19.68 -5.60 12.55
C VAL A 314 -18.90 -4.35 12.15
N LEU A 315 -18.09 -3.80 13.07
CA LEU A 315 -17.31 -2.59 12.82
C LEU A 315 -16.08 -2.81 11.93
N ASN A 316 -15.69 -4.07 11.71
CA ASN A 316 -14.63 -4.41 10.76
C ASN A 316 -14.94 -3.90 9.34
N LYS A 317 -16.23 -3.86 8.97
CA LYS A 317 -16.69 -3.30 7.69
C LYS A 317 -16.52 -1.78 7.57
N PHE A 318 -16.28 -1.09 8.67
CA PHE A 318 -16.06 0.35 8.73
C PHE A 318 -14.62 0.71 9.12
N ASP A 319 -13.75 -0.30 9.18
CA ASP A 319 -12.34 -0.10 9.52
C ASP A 319 -11.58 0.59 8.38
N TYR A 320 -11.37 1.88 8.54
CA TYR A 320 -10.68 2.71 7.56
C TYR A 320 -9.24 2.24 7.29
N THR A 321 -8.60 1.59 8.24
CA THR A 321 -7.23 1.10 8.07
C THR A 321 -7.14 0.00 7.00
N GLN A 322 -8.16 -0.83 6.86
CA GLN A 322 -8.24 -1.85 5.80
C GLN A 322 -8.42 -1.23 4.41
N TYR A 323 -9.17 -0.15 4.33
CA TYR A 323 -9.41 0.54 3.06
C TYR A 323 -8.15 1.22 2.51
N MET A 324 -7.33 1.79 3.38
CA MET A 324 -6.04 2.34 2.97
C MET A 324 -5.05 1.28 2.51
N ARG A 325 -5.17 0.04 2.97
CA ARG A 325 -4.36 -1.09 2.51
C ARG A 325 -4.76 -1.59 1.11
N ALA A 326 -5.95 -1.31 0.64
CA ALA A 326 -6.60 -1.69 -0.61
C ALA A 326 -6.84 -3.20 -0.78
N THR A 327 -5.83 -4.07 -0.67
CA THR A 327 -5.97 -5.52 -0.89
C THR A 327 -7.07 -6.18 -0.05
N PRO A 328 -7.19 -5.95 1.28
CA PRO A 328 -8.28 -6.55 2.05
C PRO A 328 -9.67 -6.17 1.53
N LEU A 329 -9.82 -4.92 1.04
CA LEU A 329 -11.06 -4.46 0.45
C LEU A 329 -11.36 -5.12 -0.90
N LEU A 330 -10.32 -5.26 -1.74
CA LEU A 330 -10.44 -5.82 -3.09
C LEU A 330 -10.69 -7.34 -3.07
N LEU A 331 -10.20 -8.05 -2.05
CA LEU A 331 -10.47 -9.48 -1.85
C LEU A 331 -11.86 -9.76 -1.29
N THR A 332 -12.57 -8.74 -0.80
CA THR A 332 -13.93 -8.88 -0.25
C THR A 332 -14.97 -8.34 -1.23
N ASN A 333 -16.11 -9.00 -1.34
CA ASN A 333 -17.23 -8.52 -2.15
C ASN A 333 -17.89 -7.22 -1.61
N LEU A 334 -17.32 -6.66 -0.54
CA LEU A 334 -17.83 -5.45 0.11
C LEU A 334 -17.33 -4.14 -0.50
N SER A 335 -16.44 -4.20 -1.50
CA SER A 335 -15.84 -3.01 -2.11
C SER A 335 -16.88 -2.03 -2.68
N ILE A 336 -17.88 -2.52 -3.39
CA ILE A 336 -18.93 -1.66 -4.00
C ILE A 336 -19.81 -1.02 -2.93
N THR A 337 -20.22 -1.77 -1.93
CA THR A 337 -21.07 -1.25 -0.83
C THR A 337 -20.32 -0.20 -0.02
N TYR A 338 -19.04 -0.42 0.25
CA TYR A 338 -18.20 0.55 0.94
C TYR A 338 -18.05 1.86 0.15
N VAL A 339 -17.70 1.76 -1.14
CA VAL A 339 -17.58 2.96 -2.00
C VAL A 339 -18.88 3.76 -1.99
N SER A 340 -20.03 3.08 -2.09
CA SER A 340 -21.34 3.74 -2.06
C SER A 340 -21.61 4.44 -0.73
N ILE A 341 -21.33 3.80 0.40
CA ILE A 341 -21.50 4.39 1.74
C ILE A 341 -20.56 5.59 1.91
N CYS A 342 -19.29 5.47 1.56
CA CYS A 342 -18.34 6.57 1.63
C CYS A 342 -18.77 7.77 0.77
N CYS A 343 -19.24 7.54 -0.46
CA CYS A 343 -19.77 8.61 -1.31
C CYS A 343 -20.95 9.31 -0.67
N ILE A 344 -21.90 8.57 -0.08
CA ILE A 344 -23.06 9.15 0.59
C ILE A 344 -22.62 9.98 1.80
N ILE A 345 -21.77 9.44 2.67
CA ILE A 345 -21.30 10.15 3.87
C ILE A 345 -20.51 11.40 3.47
N CYS A 346 -19.58 11.30 2.51
CA CYS A 346 -18.79 12.44 2.06
C CYS A 346 -19.67 13.54 1.43
N THR A 347 -20.68 13.18 0.63
CA THR A 347 -21.61 14.17 0.06
C THR A 347 -22.43 14.87 1.14
N LEU A 348 -22.98 14.13 2.10
CA LEU A 348 -23.75 14.70 3.21
C LEU A 348 -22.90 15.64 4.07
N LEU A 349 -21.69 15.22 4.44
CA LEU A 349 -20.76 16.04 5.22
C LEU A 349 -20.33 17.30 4.45
N THR A 350 -20.07 17.20 3.15
CA THR A 350 -19.73 18.36 2.31
C THR A 350 -20.89 19.35 2.21
N LEU A 351 -22.11 18.86 2.12
CA LEU A 351 -23.31 19.73 2.11
C LEU A 351 -23.50 20.46 3.47
N LEU A 352 -23.32 19.74 4.58
CA LEU A 352 -23.35 20.33 5.92
C LEU A 352 -22.25 21.38 6.11
N ALA A 353 -21.02 21.04 5.71
CA ALA A 353 -19.89 21.94 5.76
C ALA A 353 -20.12 23.19 4.92
N LYS A 354 -20.65 23.06 3.69
CA LYS A 354 -21.01 24.17 2.83
C LYS A 354 -22.07 25.06 3.50
N ARG A 355 -23.14 24.45 4.05
CA ARG A 355 -24.20 25.19 4.76
C ARG A 355 -23.60 25.99 5.92
N ARG A 356 -22.77 25.37 6.73
CA ARG A 356 -22.10 26.02 7.88
C ARG A 356 -21.17 27.16 7.44
N TRP A 357 -20.42 26.97 6.35
CA TRP A 357 -19.52 27.99 5.81
C TRP A 357 -20.28 29.18 5.19
N THR A 358 -21.45 28.95 4.58
CA THR A 358 -22.23 29.97 3.90
C THR A 358 -23.19 30.74 4.81
N GLN A 359 -23.47 30.26 6.02
CA GLN A 359 -24.18 30.99 7.08
C GLN A 359 -23.26 31.97 7.80
#